data_3aff69ea6c1ce7334487d7766fd3a7d4
#
_entry.id   3aff69ea6c1ce7334487d7766fd3a7d4
#
_cell.length_a   1.000
_cell.length_b   1.000
_cell.length_c   1.000
_cell.angle_alpha   90.00
_cell.angle_beta   90.00
_cell.angle_gamma   90.00
#
_symmetry.space_group_name_H-M   'P 1'
#
loop_
_entity.id
_entity.type
_entity.pdbx_description
1 polymer ?
#
loop_
_entity_poly.entity_id
_entity_poly.type
_entity_poly.pdbx_seq_one_letter_code
_entity_poly.pdbx_strand_id
1 'polypeptide(L)'
;MTGYGKAVVAYKDKKIHVEVKSLNSKQLDLNTRIAPLYREKEMEMRQMVAEALIRGKVDMSVWVEKDTAVDATPVNAALVVNYYNQIKTISEKTGIPVPEDWFYTLLRMPDVLTKTEMEELDEEEWIVVKEGVKEALKNLVDFRIQEGAALQKKFAEKVDNIEQLLASIVPYEQSRVEKIKARIVDGLQQIPGVEYDRNRLEQELIYYIEKLDISEEKQRLTNHLKYFRDTMNEPAGQGKKLGFIAQEMGREINTTGSKSNQAEMQNIVVKMKDELEQIKEQVLNAL
;
A
#
# COMPACT_ATOMS: atom_id res chain seq x y z
N MET A 1 -1.43 -0.56 2.49
CA MET A 1 -2.76 -0.26 1.90
C MET A 1 -2.73 1.08 1.19
N THR A 2 -3.44 1.19 0.08
CA THR A 2 -3.82 2.47 -0.53
C THR A 2 -4.93 3.11 0.29
N GLY A 3 -5.24 4.37 0.04
CA GLY A 3 -6.35 5.04 0.71
C GLY A 3 -6.56 6.43 0.14
N TYR A 4 -7.79 6.90 0.24
CA TYR A 4 -8.21 8.23 -0.19
C TYR A 4 -9.21 8.81 0.81
N GLY A 5 -8.98 10.04 1.20
CA GLY A 5 -9.92 10.80 2.01
C GLY A 5 -10.00 12.22 1.55
N LYS A 6 -11.20 12.78 1.55
CA LYS A 6 -11.48 14.15 1.18
C LYS A 6 -12.48 14.75 2.15
N ALA A 7 -12.27 16.01 2.49
CA ALA A 7 -13.23 16.85 3.18
C ALA A 7 -13.30 18.23 2.54
N VAL A 8 -14.44 18.87 2.65
CA VAL A 8 -14.66 20.25 2.20
C VAL A 8 -15.33 20.99 3.34
N VAL A 9 -14.67 21.98 3.86
CA VAL A 9 -15.20 22.82 4.95
C VAL A 9 -15.39 24.24 4.45
N ALA A 10 -16.38 24.92 4.96
CA ALA A 10 -16.69 26.30 4.60
C ALA A 10 -16.37 27.25 5.76
N TYR A 11 -15.72 28.36 5.48
CA TYR A 11 -15.51 29.45 6.41
C TYR A 11 -15.72 30.78 5.68
N LYS A 12 -16.75 31.54 6.12
CA LYS A 12 -17.19 32.78 5.46
C LYS A 12 -17.46 32.52 3.96
N ASP A 13 -16.74 33.21 3.09
CA ASP A 13 -16.81 33.14 1.62
C ASP A 13 -15.83 32.13 0.99
N LYS A 14 -15.11 31.37 1.84
CA LYS A 14 -14.09 30.40 1.42
C LYS A 14 -14.60 28.97 1.56
N LYS A 15 -14.37 28.15 0.54
CA LYS A 15 -14.44 26.68 0.62
C LYS A 15 -13.02 26.14 0.69
N ILE A 16 -12.73 25.42 1.77
CA ILE A 16 -11.42 24.86 2.02
C ILE A 16 -11.50 23.37 1.75
N HIS A 17 -10.71 22.93 0.81
CA HIS A 17 -10.62 21.54 0.40
C HIS A 17 -9.41 20.89 1.05
N VAL A 18 -9.62 19.76 1.68
CA VAL A 18 -8.58 18.91 2.23
C VAL A 18 -8.65 17.56 1.52
N GLU A 19 -7.56 17.15 0.91
CA GLU A 19 -7.44 15.87 0.23
C GLU A 19 -6.21 15.13 0.74
N VAL A 20 -6.38 13.87 1.12
CA VAL A 20 -5.30 13.01 1.59
C VAL A 20 -5.31 11.72 0.76
N LYS A 21 -4.21 11.46 0.05
CA LYS A 21 -3.98 10.25 -0.72
C LYS A 21 -2.88 9.43 -0.08
N SER A 22 -3.03 8.13 -0.07
CA SER A 22 -2.00 7.25 0.45
C SER A 22 -1.75 6.07 -0.46
N LEU A 23 -0.47 5.80 -0.75
CA LEU A 23 0.00 4.61 -1.43
C LEU A 23 0.72 3.70 -0.43
N ASN A 24 0.85 2.41 -0.81
CA ASN A 24 1.55 1.45 0.03
C ASN A 24 3.04 1.79 0.14
N SER A 25 3.56 1.83 1.38
CA SER A 25 4.98 2.02 1.69
C SER A 25 5.33 1.32 3.00
N LYS A 26 6.61 1.01 3.21
CA LYS A 26 7.10 0.38 4.45
C LYS A 26 7.13 1.35 5.63
N GLN A 27 7.31 2.63 5.38
CA GLN A 27 7.37 3.71 6.35
C GLN A 27 6.36 4.80 5.99
N LEU A 28 6.11 5.72 6.92
CA LEU A 28 5.33 6.91 6.65
C LEU A 28 6.23 7.93 5.92
N ASP A 29 5.88 8.25 4.68
CA ASP A 29 6.52 9.29 3.87
C ASP A 29 5.43 10.30 3.51
N LEU A 30 5.53 11.52 4.06
CA LEU A 30 4.49 12.55 3.96
C LEU A 30 4.96 13.74 3.14
N ASN A 31 4.29 13.94 2.03
CA ASN A 31 4.40 15.13 1.20
C ASN A 31 3.16 16.02 1.38
N THR A 32 3.38 17.33 1.52
CA THR A 32 2.32 18.30 1.78
C THR A 32 2.31 19.39 0.72
N ARG A 33 1.11 19.75 0.25
CA ARG A 33 0.85 20.90 -0.62
C ARG A 33 -0.21 21.77 0.04
N ILE A 34 0.23 22.82 0.71
CA ILE A 34 -0.61 23.64 1.55
C ILE A 34 -0.67 25.06 1.00
N ALA A 35 -1.87 25.62 0.92
CA ALA A 35 -2.05 27.02 0.52
C ALA A 35 -1.21 27.95 1.42
N PRO A 36 -0.62 29.03 0.86
CA PRO A 36 0.30 29.91 1.58
C PRO A 36 -0.24 30.39 2.94
N LEU A 37 -1.53 30.67 3.04
CA LEU A 37 -2.22 31.09 4.26
C LEU A 37 -2.07 30.10 5.42
N TYR A 38 -2.02 28.81 5.17
CA TYR A 38 -1.97 27.75 6.20
C TYR A 38 -0.57 27.17 6.43
N ARG A 39 0.48 27.69 5.79
CA ARG A 39 1.85 27.17 5.91
C ARG A 39 2.38 27.17 7.34
N GLU A 40 2.03 28.14 8.13
CA GLU A 40 2.46 28.21 9.54
C GLU A 40 1.95 27.03 10.38
N LYS A 41 0.82 26.43 10.00
CA LYS A 41 0.20 25.28 10.67
C LYS A 41 0.62 23.93 10.05
N GLU A 42 1.56 23.92 9.10
CA GLU A 42 1.99 22.68 8.41
C GLU A 42 2.49 21.61 9.38
N MET A 43 3.28 21.99 10.39
CA MET A 43 3.82 21.02 11.35
C MET A 43 2.73 20.35 12.17
N GLU A 44 1.68 21.09 12.54
CA GLU A 44 0.53 20.53 13.25
C GLU A 44 -0.25 19.55 12.36
N MET A 45 -0.47 19.89 11.07
CA MET A 45 -1.08 18.98 10.10
C MET A 45 -0.26 17.71 9.90
N ARG A 46 1.07 17.82 9.82
CA ARG A 46 1.99 16.67 9.72
C ARG A 46 1.89 15.73 10.92
N GLN A 47 1.78 16.30 12.11
CA GLN A 47 1.59 15.54 13.34
C GLN A 47 0.26 14.79 13.32
N MET A 48 -0.85 15.43 12.93
CA MET A 48 -2.16 14.79 12.81
C MET A 48 -2.14 13.61 11.84
N VAL A 49 -1.44 13.74 10.71
CA VAL A 49 -1.28 12.63 9.75
C VAL A 49 -0.46 11.50 10.36
N ALA A 50 0.64 11.82 11.07
CA ALA A 50 1.50 10.80 11.71
C ALA A 50 0.78 10.04 12.83
N GLU A 51 -0.11 10.70 13.57
CA GLU A 51 -0.93 10.07 14.60
C GLU A 51 -2.02 9.16 14.00
N ALA A 52 -2.61 9.55 12.85
CA ALA A 52 -3.67 8.79 12.22
C ALA A 52 -3.18 7.61 11.36
N LEU A 53 -1.96 7.70 10.80
CA LEU A 53 -1.46 6.77 9.79
C LEU A 53 -0.15 6.12 10.21
N ILE A 54 -0.15 4.78 10.38
CA ILE A 54 1.02 4.01 10.81
C ILE A 54 2.11 3.99 9.74
N ARG A 55 1.73 3.89 8.44
CA ARG A 55 2.64 3.81 7.29
C ARG A 55 1.93 4.20 5.99
N GLY A 56 2.72 4.49 4.96
CA GLY A 56 2.25 4.81 3.62
C GLY A 56 3.03 5.99 3.04
N LYS A 57 3.07 6.08 1.71
CA LYS A 57 3.45 7.31 1.04
C LYS A 57 2.19 8.17 0.92
N VAL A 58 2.16 9.27 1.66
CA VAL A 58 0.97 10.11 1.85
C VAL A 58 1.20 11.47 1.18
N ASP A 59 0.28 11.83 0.30
CA ASP A 59 0.20 13.17 -0.27
C ASP A 59 -1.03 13.88 0.32
N MET A 60 -0.80 14.98 1.06
CA MET A 60 -1.85 15.82 1.61
C MET A 60 -1.87 17.16 0.88
N SER A 61 -3.04 17.56 0.41
CA SER A 61 -3.26 18.83 -0.26
C SER A 61 -4.35 19.63 0.43
N VAL A 62 -4.06 20.91 0.72
CA VAL A 62 -5.01 21.86 1.30
C VAL A 62 -5.04 23.10 0.43
N TRP A 63 -6.20 23.38 -0.17
CA TRP A 63 -6.36 24.56 -1.02
C TRP A 63 -7.70 25.25 -0.74
N VAL A 64 -7.75 26.52 -1.09
CA VAL A 64 -8.92 27.39 -0.88
C VAL A 64 -9.55 27.69 -2.22
N GLU A 65 -10.85 27.47 -2.30
CA GLU A 65 -11.70 28.00 -3.37
C GLU A 65 -12.48 29.18 -2.80
N LYS A 66 -12.24 30.39 -3.33
CA LYS A 66 -13.02 31.57 -2.97
C LYS A 66 -14.21 31.67 -3.92
N ASP A 67 -15.39 31.89 -3.38
CA ASP A 67 -16.62 32.11 -4.15
C ASP A 67 -16.59 33.59 -4.62
N THR A 68 -15.55 33.96 -5.39
CA THR A 68 -15.37 35.34 -5.86
C THR A 68 -16.05 35.53 -7.19
N ALA A 69 -17.03 36.43 -7.21
CA ALA A 69 -17.31 37.25 -8.40
C ALA A 69 -15.96 37.88 -8.81
N VAL A 70 -15.65 37.81 -10.08
CA VAL A 70 -14.37 38.17 -10.71
C VAL A 70 -13.77 39.46 -10.14
N ASP A 71 -12.97 39.34 -9.06
CA ASP A 71 -12.20 40.45 -8.55
C ASP A 71 -10.99 40.65 -9.46
N ALA A 72 -11.00 41.75 -10.17
CA ALA A 72 -9.84 42.19 -10.95
C ALA A 72 -8.64 42.32 -9.98
N THR A 73 -7.44 41.93 -10.44
CA THR A 73 -6.22 42.11 -9.63
C THR A 73 -6.08 43.60 -9.29
N PRO A 74 -6.03 44.00 -8.01
CA PRO A 74 -5.95 45.40 -7.60
C PRO A 74 -4.65 46.03 -8.11
N VAL A 75 -4.75 47.28 -8.53
CA VAL A 75 -3.61 48.06 -8.96
C VAL A 75 -2.98 48.73 -7.73
N ASN A 76 -1.68 48.52 -7.53
CA ASN A 76 -0.92 49.18 -6.46
C ASN A 76 -0.66 50.65 -6.84
N ALA A 77 -1.58 51.51 -6.46
CA ALA A 77 -1.53 52.95 -6.79
C ALA A 77 -0.25 53.64 -6.28
N ALA A 78 0.29 53.22 -5.17
CA ALA A 78 1.53 53.80 -4.61
C ALA A 78 2.74 53.48 -5.50
N LEU A 79 2.85 52.24 -6.00
CA LEU A 79 3.89 51.87 -6.96
C LEU A 79 3.73 52.54 -8.30
N VAL A 80 2.51 52.72 -8.80
CA VAL A 80 2.23 53.43 -10.02
C VAL A 80 2.74 54.87 -9.95
N VAL A 81 2.42 55.60 -8.88
CA VAL A 81 2.90 56.96 -8.64
C VAL A 81 4.43 57.01 -8.53
N ASN A 82 5.02 56.06 -7.87
CA ASN A 82 6.49 55.96 -7.71
C ASN A 82 7.19 55.76 -9.07
N TYR A 83 6.75 54.81 -9.86
CA TYR A 83 7.30 54.56 -11.19
C TYR A 83 7.06 55.74 -12.14
N TYR A 84 5.90 56.39 -12.11
CA TYR A 84 5.64 57.61 -12.85
C TYR A 84 6.67 58.70 -12.53
N ASN A 85 6.91 58.99 -11.28
CA ASN A 85 7.86 60.01 -10.86
C ASN A 85 9.30 59.68 -11.28
N GLN A 86 9.71 58.41 -11.14
CA GLN A 86 11.03 57.95 -11.58
C GLN A 86 11.23 58.12 -13.09
N ILE A 87 10.29 57.69 -13.93
CA ILE A 87 10.37 57.78 -15.37
C ILE A 87 10.45 59.23 -15.79
N LYS A 88 9.63 60.12 -15.18
CA LYS A 88 9.65 61.56 -15.45
C LYS A 88 11.02 62.19 -15.11
N THR A 89 11.56 61.86 -13.96
CA THR A 89 12.89 62.34 -13.55
C THR A 89 14.01 61.87 -14.48
N ILE A 90 13.95 60.62 -14.93
CA ILE A 90 14.91 60.06 -15.91
C ILE A 90 14.79 60.78 -17.23
N SER A 91 13.58 61.00 -17.74
CA SER A 91 13.33 61.72 -18.98
C SER A 91 13.92 63.14 -18.95
N GLU A 92 13.69 63.87 -17.85
CA GLU A 92 14.24 65.22 -17.66
C GLU A 92 15.78 65.25 -17.64
N LYS A 93 16.42 64.25 -17.08
CA LYS A 93 17.89 64.16 -16.97
C LYS A 93 18.55 63.66 -18.28
N THR A 94 17.90 62.78 -19.03
CA THR A 94 18.50 62.09 -20.17
C THR A 94 18.04 62.63 -21.51
N GLY A 95 16.94 63.38 -21.55
CA GLY A 95 16.30 63.83 -22.81
C GLY A 95 15.52 62.73 -23.53
N ILE A 96 15.39 61.53 -22.93
CA ILE A 96 14.55 60.45 -23.50
C ILE A 96 13.09 60.87 -23.37
N PRO A 97 12.25 60.82 -24.41
CA PRO A 97 10.87 61.23 -24.31
C PRO A 97 10.06 60.29 -23.40
N VAL A 98 9.11 60.86 -22.69
CA VAL A 98 8.15 60.12 -21.85
C VAL A 98 7.25 59.24 -22.72
N PRO A 99 6.75 58.09 -22.21
CA PRO A 99 5.82 57.24 -22.95
C PRO A 99 4.54 58.01 -23.36
N GLU A 100 4.04 57.74 -24.59
CA GLU A 100 2.77 58.28 -24.99
C GLU A 100 1.60 57.64 -24.26
N ASP A 101 1.66 56.31 -24.00
CA ASP A 101 0.68 55.55 -23.22
C ASP A 101 1.25 55.23 -21.84
N TRP A 102 0.93 56.07 -20.88
CA TRP A 102 1.34 55.91 -19.48
C TRP A 102 0.71 54.69 -18.79
N PHE A 103 -0.59 54.44 -19.05
CA PHE A 103 -1.24 53.28 -18.39
C PHE A 103 -0.72 51.96 -18.89
N TYR A 104 -0.50 51.82 -20.19
CA TYR A 104 0.11 50.63 -20.75
C TYR A 104 1.52 50.37 -20.18
N THR A 105 2.32 51.42 -20.05
CA THR A 105 3.69 51.34 -19.54
C THR A 105 3.69 50.97 -18.04
N LEU A 106 2.92 51.69 -17.21
CA LEU A 106 2.89 51.54 -15.77
C LEU A 106 2.27 50.25 -15.31
N LEU A 107 1.21 49.77 -15.94
CA LEU A 107 0.55 48.50 -15.59
C LEU A 107 1.40 47.27 -15.90
N ARG A 108 2.46 47.41 -16.72
CA ARG A 108 3.44 46.34 -17.00
C ARG A 108 4.69 46.38 -16.12
N MET A 109 4.85 47.41 -15.29
CA MET A 109 5.96 47.47 -14.35
C MET A 109 5.82 46.40 -13.28
N PRO A 110 6.94 45.88 -12.80
CA PRO A 110 6.94 44.85 -11.74
C PRO A 110 6.08 45.27 -10.57
N ASP A 111 5.37 44.31 -10.01
CA ASP A 111 4.57 44.39 -8.77
C ASP A 111 3.43 45.44 -8.77
N VAL A 112 3.13 46.07 -9.89
CA VAL A 112 2.00 47.02 -10.01
C VAL A 112 0.65 46.30 -9.96
N LEU A 113 0.56 45.08 -10.50
CA LEU A 113 -0.63 44.21 -10.48
C LEU A 113 -0.41 43.05 -9.49
N THR A 114 -0.04 43.32 -8.28
CA THR A 114 0.18 42.31 -7.25
C THR A 114 -0.95 42.32 -6.22
N LYS A 115 -1.38 41.14 -5.83
CA LYS A 115 -2.24 40.99 -4.64
C LYS A 115 -1.40 41.28 -3.39
N THR A 116 -1.55 42.47 -2.82
CA THR A 116 -0.71 42.97 -1.71
C THR A 116 -1.22 42.54 -0.32
N GLU A 117 -2.26 41.71 -0.23
CA GLU A 117 -2.75 41.28 1.08
C GLU A 117 -2.11 39.97 1.46
N MET A 118 -1.14 40.01 2.38
CA MET A 118 -0.86 38.85 3.23
C MET A 118 -2.08 38.70 4.15
N GLU A 119 -3.03 37.81 3.76
CA GLU A 119 -4.10 37.43 4.66
C GLU A 119 -3.44 36.76 5.88
N GLU A 120 -3.65 37.32 7.07
CA GLU A 120 -3.28 36.64 8.32
C GLU A 120 -4.31 35.56 8.61
N LEU A 121 -3.85 34.40 9.10
CA LEU A 121 -4.72 33.29 9.43
C LEU A 121 -5.53 33.63 10.71
N ASP A 122 -6.85 33.62 10.56
CA ASP A 122 -7.77 33.72 11.69
C ASP A 122 -7.77 32.39 12.49
N GLU A 123 -7.66 32.46 13.81
CA GLU A 123 -7.69 31.27 14.67
C GLU A 123 -9.03 30.52 14.56
N GLU A 124 -10.15 31.19 14.32
CA GLU A 124 -11.44 30.52 14.04
C GLU A 124 -11.40 29.76 12.71
N GLU A 125 -10.80 30.35 11.67
CA GLU A 125 -10.59 29.68 10.38
C GLU A 125 -9.72 28.44 10.56
N TRP A 126 -8.65 28.54 11.37
CA TRP A 126 -7.79 27.39 11.66
C TRP A 126 -8.54 26.22 12.33
N ILE A 127 -9.43 26.51 13.28
CA ILE A 127 -10.25 25.48 13.93
C ILE A 127 -11.08 24.72 12.88
N VAL A 128 -11.71 25.42 11.94
CA VAL A 128 -12.49 24.82 10.85
C VAL A 128 -11.62 23.96 9.92
N VAL A 129 -10.44 24.47 9.54
CA VAL A 129 -9.47 23.71 8.71
C VAL A 129 -9.03 22.45 9.42
N LYS A 130 -8.72 22.54 10.71
CA LYS A 130 -8.30 21.40 11.53
C LYS A 130 -9.37 20.30 11.59
N GLU A 131 -10.64 20.67 11.71
CA GLU A 131 -11.73 19.68 11.62
C GLU A 131 -11.83 19.06 10.22
N GLY A 132 -11.65 19.85 9.16
CA GLY A 132 -11.57 19.33 7.79
C GLY A 132 -10.43 18.32 7.58
N VAL A 133 -9.25 18.59 8.18
CA VAL A 133 -8.11 17.63 8.16
C VAL A 133 -8.47 16.34 8.88
N LYS A 134 -9.08 16.43 10.08
CA LYS A 134 -9.52 15.24 10.83
C LYS A 134 -10.53 14.41 10.05
N GLU A 135 -11.50 15.07 9.42
CA GLU A 135 -12.52 14.40 8.61
C GLU A 135 -11.91 13.69 7.38
N ALA A 136 -11.00 14.36 6.66
CA ALA A 136 -10.32 13.74 5.53
C ALA A 136 -9.48 12.53 5.97
N LEU A 137 -8.77 12.61 7.10
CA LEU A 137 -8.02 11.50 7.68
C LEU A 137 -8.93 10.35 8.09
N LYS A 138 -10.07 10.65 8.73
CA LYS A 138 -11.07 9.65 9.09
C LYS A 138 -11.60 8.92 7.85
N ASN A 139 -11.98 9.64 6.80
CA ASN A 139 -12.46 9.06 5.55
C ASN A 139 -11.41 8.14 4.90
N LEU A 140 -10.13 8.51 4.97
CA LEU A 140 -9.03 7.65 4.50
C LEU A 140 -8.89 6.38 5.35
N VAL A 141 -8.99 6.49 6.68
CA VAL A 141 -8.92 5.35 7.59
C VAL A 141 -10.11 4.41 7.37
N ASP A 142 -11.32 4.95 7.24
CA ASP A 142 -12.53 4.17 6.96
C ASP A 142 -12.42 3.41 5.63
N PHE A 143 -11.88 4.05 4.60
CA PHE A 143 -11.57 3.38 3.33
C PHE A 143 -10.60 2.20 3.53
N ARG A 144 -9.52 2.40 4.30
CA ARG A 144 -8.55 1.33 4.61
C ARG A 144 -9.17 0.18 5.40
N ILE A 145 -10.10 0.46 6.31
CA ILE A 145 -10.82 -0.57 7.07
C ILE A 145 -11.67 -1.42 6.12
N GLN A 146 -12.39 -0.81 5.17
CA GLN A 146 -13.18 -1.53 4.18
C GLN A 146 -12.32 -2.40 3.26
N GLU A 147 -11.21 -1.86 2.74
CA GLU A 147 -10.25 -2.65 1.95
C GLU A 147 -9.65 -3.80 2.77
N GLY A 148 -9.32 -3.54 4.05
CA GLY A 148 -8.79 -4.54 4.96
C GLY A 148 -9.75 -5.70 5.20
N ALA A 149 -11.02 -5.42 5.42
CA ALA A 149 -12.06 -6.44 5.59
C ALA A 149 -12.24 -7.31 4.33
N ALA A 150 -12.21 -6.69 3.15
CA ALA A 150 -12.26 -7.43 1.88
C ALA A 150 -11.03 -8.32 1.68
N LEU A 151 -9.84 -7.83 2.06
CA LEU A 151 -8.59 -8.59 1.99
C LEU A 151 -8.58 -9.76 2.98
N GLN A 152 -9.06 -9.55 4.21
CA GLN A 152 -9.18 -10.59 5.23
C GLN A 152 -10.07 -11.75 4.74
N LYS A 153 -11.20 -11.44 4.11
CA LYS A 153 -12.08 -12.46 3.52
C LYS A 153 -11.38 -13.27 2.45
N LYS A 154 -10.62 -12.61 1.56
CA LYS A 154 -9.83 -13.31 0.52
C LYS A 154 -8.77 -14.21 1.14
N PHE A 155 -8.05 -13.74 2.16
CA PHE A 155 -7.06 -14.58 2.84
C PHE A 155 -7.68 -15.80 3.49
N ALA A 156 -8.82 -15.64 4.17
CA ALA A 156 -9.53 -16.77 4.76
C ALA A 156 -9.90 -17.83 3.71
N GLU A 157 -10.47 -17.41 2.57
CA GLU A 157 -10.78 -18.31 1.43
C GLU A 157 -9.54 -19.06 0.94
N LYS A 158 -8.41 -18.35 0.72
CA LYS A 158 -7.18 -18.97 0.23
C LYS A 158 -6.57 -19.97 1.23
N VAL A 159 -6.58 -19.62 2.51
CA VAL A 159 -6.13 -20.51 3.59
C VAL A 159 -7.01 -21.76 3.67
N ASP A 160 -8.33 -21.62 3.54
CA ASP A 160 -9.27 -22.74 3.51
C ASP A 160 -9.04 -23.64 2.29
N ASN A 161 -8.77 -23.06 1.12
CA ASN A 161 -8.43 -23.81 -0.09
C ASN A 161 -7.14 -24.63 0.10
N ILE A 162 -6.09 -24.04 0.67
CA ILE A 162 -4.84 -24.77 0.96
C ILE A 162 -5.09 -25.92 1.93
N GLU A 163 -5.91 -25.73 2.96
CA GLU A 163 -6.26 -26.77 3.93
C GLU A 163 -7.01 -27.92 3.30
N GLN A 164 -7.99 -27.63 2.44
CA GLN A 164 -8.73 -28.65 1.67
C GLN A 164 -7.82 -29.41 0.70
N LEU A 165 -6.93 -28.71 0.02
CA LEU A 165 -5.93 -29.32 -0.86
C LEU A 165 -4.99 -30.23 -0.07
N LEU A 166 -4.53 -29.79 1.11
CA LEU A 166 -3.70 -30.61 1.99
C LEU A 166 -4.42 -31.88 2.43
N ALA A 167 -5.69 -31.79 2.81
CA ALA A 167 -6.49 -32.96 3.16
C ALA A 167 -6.67 -33.91 1.99
N SER A 168 -6.75 -33.42 0.75
CA SER A 168 -6.91 -34.23 -0.46
C SER A 168 -5.67 -35.07 -0.83
N ILE A 169 -4.52 -34.85 -0.16
CA ILE A 169 -3.31 -35.66 -0.36
C ILE A 169 -3.43 -37.06 0.30
N VAL A 170 -4.18 -37.20 1.39
CA VAL A 170 -4.24 -38.39 2.23
C VAL A 170 -4.51 -39.68 1.46
N PRO A 171 -5.47 -39.80 0.50
CA PRO A 171 -5.71 -41.01 -0.25
C PRO A 171 -4.50 -41.49 -1.09
N TYR A 172 -3.70 -40.52 -1.55
CA TYR A 172 -2.53 -40.85 -2.38
C TYR A 172 -1.33 -41.33 -1.53
N GLU A 173 -1.22 -40.91 -0.27
CA GLU A 173 -0.19 -41.38 0.65
C GLU A 173 -0.35 -42.89 0.93
N GLN A 174 -1.58 -43.33 1.17
CA GLN A 174 -1.85 -44.72 1.49
C GLN A 174 -1.46 -45.69 0.35
N SER A 175 -1.73 -45.31 -0.91
CA SER A 175 -1.40 -46.15 -2.10
C SER A 175 0.08 -46.08 -2.51
N ARG A 176 0.85 -45.13 -1.94
CA ARG A 176 2.21 -44.81 -2.41
C ARG A 176 3.21 -45.92 -2.12
N VAL A 177 3.16 -46.51 -0.92
CA VAL A 177 4.07 -47.56 -0.50
C VAL A 177 3.91 -48.79 -1.41
N GLU A 178 2.65 -49.18 -1.70
CA GLU A 178 2.36 -50.29 -2.58
C GLU A 178 2.86 -50.04 -4.00
N LYS A 179 2.63 -48.84 -4.54
CA LYS A 179 3.13 -48.46 -5.87
C LYS A 179 4.66 -48.46 -5.97
N ILE A 180 5.36 -47.99 -4.91
CA ILE A 180 6.83 -48.00 -4.85
C ILE A 180 7.32 -49.47 -4.83
N LYS A 181 6.74 -50.28 -3.96
CA LYS A 181 7.09 -51.70 -3.85
C LYS A 181 6.91 -52.42 -5.20
N ALA A 182 5.74 -52.27 -5.85
CA ALA A 182 5.48 -52.84 -7.14
C ALA A 182 6.51 -52.42 -8.19
N ARG A 183 6.80 -51.13 -8.31
CA ARG A 183 7.78 -50.58 -9.26
C ARG A 183 9.19 -51.13 -9.04
N ILE A 184 9.63 -51.28 -7.78
CA ILE A 184 10.96 -51.79 -7.47
C ILE A 184 11.00 -53.30 -7.85
N VAL A 185 9.99 -54.06 -7.47
CA VAL A 185 9.90 -55.51 -7.79
C VAL A 185 9.87 -55.73 -9.30
N ASP A 186 9.02 -54.99 -10.04
CA ASP A 186 8.95 -55.08 -11.51
C ASP A 186 10.29 -54.71 -12.17
N GLY A 187 10.97 -53.67 -11.66
CA GLY A 187 12.29 -53.29 -12.15
C GLY A 187 13.36 -54.40 -11.93
N LEU A 188 13.33 -55.07 -10.78
CA LEU A 188 14.22 -56.16 -10.47
C LEU A 188 13.95 -57.39 -11.35
N GLN A 189 12.67 -57.69 -11.65
CA GLN A 189 12.27 -58.79 -12.52
C GLN A 189 12.70 -58.62 -13.98
N GLN A 190 12.88 -57.39 -14.43
CA GLN A 190 13.36 -57.06 -15.78
C GLN A 190 14.86 -57.33 -16.00
N ILE A 191 15.63 -57.56 -14.92
CA ILE A 191 17.07 -57.86 -15.00
C ILE A 191 17.27 -59.38 -15.04
N PRO A 192 17.70 -59.97 -16.18
CA PRO A 192 17.86 -61.43 -16.31
C PRO A 192 18.94 -61.95 -15.33
N GLY A 193 18.62 -63.04 -14.61
CA GLY A 193 19.58 -63.76 -13.76
C GLY A 193 19.87 -63.13 -12.39
N VAL A 194 19.09 -62.16 -11.98
CA VAL A 194 19.23 -61.57 -10.63
C VAL A 194 18.26 -62.19 -9.64
N GLU A 195 18.78 -62.97 -8.71
CA GLU A 195 18.09 -63.30 -7.46
C GLU A 195 18.29 -62.18 -6.47
N TYR A 196 17.17 -61.53 -6.01
CA TYR A 196 17.25 -60.46 -5.02
C TYR A 196 16.98 -60.98 -3.60
N ASP A 197 17.74 -60.47 -2.66
CA ASP A 197 17.54 -60.74 -1.22
C ASP A 197 16.31 -59.95 -0.73
N ARG A 198 15.30 -60.65 -0.21
CA ARG A 198 14.07 -60.08 0.32
C ARG A 198 14.34 -59.14 1.51
N ASN A 199 15.28 -59.48 2.38
CA ASN A 199 15.59 -58.65 3.56
C ASN A 199 16.20 -57.28 3.10
N ARG A 200 17.05 -57.33 2.09
CA ARG A 200 17.63 -56.11 1.53
C ARG A 200 16.58 -55.27 0.83
N LEU A 201 15.62 -55.89 0.10
CA LEU A 201 14.50 -55.18 -0.47
C LEU A 201 13.64 -54.47 0.57
N GLU A 202 13.37 -55.14 1.71
CA GLU A 202 12.59 -54.56 2.81
C GLU A 202 13.33 -53.38 3.45
N GLN A 203 14.63 -53.48 3.66
CA GLN A 203 15.46 -52.36 4.19
C GLN A 203 15.44 -51.14 3.24
N GLU A 204 15.60 -51.35 1.95
CA GLU A 204 15.50 -50.31 0.94
C GLU A 204 14.09 -49.65 0.90
N LEU A 205 13.03 -50.47 1.03
CA LEU A 205 11.66 -49.98 1.10
C LEU A 205 11.44 -49.08 2.35
N ILE A 206 11.95 -49.50 3.52
CA ILE A 206 11.88 -48.68 4.74
C ILE A 206 12.57 -47.32 4.50
N TYR A 207 13.77 -47.34 3.94
CA TYR A 207 14.51 -46.12 3.62
C TYR A 207 13.71 -45.19 2.69
N TYR A 208 13.07 -45.73 1.62
CA TYR A 208 12.25 -44.93 0.73
C TYR A 208 10.98 -44.40 1.39
N ILE A 209 10.35 -45.18 2.28
CA ILE A 209 9.17 -44.77 3.03
C ILE A 209 9.52 -43.57 3.93
N GLU A 210 10.61 -43.67 4.69
CA GLU A 210 11.09 -42.58 5.57
C GLU A 210 11.48 -41.32 4.76
N LYS A 211 12.24 -41.51 3.67
CA LYS A 211 12.69 -40.41 2.80
C LYS A 211 11.53 -39.65 2.17
N LEU A 212 10.43 -40.32 1.89
CA LEU A 212 9.27 -39.74 1.24
C LEU A 212 8.14 -39.40 2.21
N ASP A 213 8.32 -39.63 3.51
CA ASP A 213 7.33 -39.25 4.52
C ASP A 213 7.11 -37.72 4.53
N ILE A 214 5.83 -37.31 4.54
CA ILE A 214 5.40 -35.92 4.56
C ILE A 214 4.56 -35.60 5.80
N SER A 215 4.55 -36.46 6.79
CA SER A 215 3.74 -36.32 8.01
C SER A 215 4.12 -35.05 8.78
N GLU A 216 5.41 -34.75 8.85
CA GLU A 216 5.94 -33.57 9.52
C GLU A 216 5.54 -32.29 8.77
N GLU A 217 5.68 -32.26 7.43
CA GLU A 217 5.30 -31.11 6.58
C GLU A 217 3.80 -30.83 6.69
N LYS A 218 2.96 -31.86 6.69
CA LYS A 218 1.51 -31.71 6.87
C LYS A 218 1.18 -31.09 8.23
N GLN A 219 1.79 -31.60 9.29
CA GLN A 219 1.56 -31.10 10.65
C GLN A 219 2.02 -29.64 10.78
N ARG A 220 3.20 -29.30 10.24
CA ARG A 220 3.74 -27.94 10.25
C ARG A 220 2.88 -27.01 9.42
N LEU A 221 2.48 -27.40 8.20
CA LEU A 221 1.62 -26.60 7.36
C LEU A 221 0.26 -26.33 8.03
N THR A 222 -0.35 -27.33 8.65
CA THR A 222 -1.59 -27.19 9.43
C THR A 222 -1.43 -26.17 10.55
N ASN A 223 -0.31 -26.24 11.29
CA ASN A 223 -0.02 -25.28 12.36
C ASN A 223 0.18 -23.85 11.81
N HIS A 224 0.86 -23.68 10.66
CA HIS A 224 1.05 -22.39 10.03
C HIS A 224 -0.26 -21.82 9.48
N LEU A 225 -1.14 -22.62 8.90
CA LEU A 225 -2.47 -22.20 8.45
C LEU A 225 -3.31 -21.68 9.63
N LYS A 226 -3.32 -22.41 10.75
CA LYS A 226 -3.99 -21.96 11.98
C LYS A 226 -3.38 -20.65 12.48
N TYR A 227 -2.05 -20.56 12.58
CA TYR A 227 -1.36 -19.37 13.06
C TYR A 227 -1.61 -18.16 12.16
N PHE A 228 -1.74 -18.37 10.85
CA PHE A 228 -2.10 -17.31 9.90
C PHE A 228 -3.51 -16.79 10.19
N ARG A 229 -4.50 -17.67 10.40
CA ARG A 229 -5.88 -17.28 10.77
C ARG A 229 -5.92 -16.52 12.10
N ASP A 230 -5.22 -17.02 13.12
CA ASP A 230 -5.17 -16.37 14.42
C ASP A 230 -4.55 -14.97 14.32
N THR A 231 -3.46 -14.83 13.56
CA THR A 231 -2.78 -13.53 13.32
C THR A 231 -3.65 -12.54 12.54
N MET A 232 -4.47 -13.00 11.59
CA MET A 232 -5.43 -12.11 10.88
C MET A 232 -6.46 -11.46 11.81
N ASN A 233 -6.74 -12.09 12.95
CA ASN A 233 -7.71 -11.59 13.93
C ASN A 233 -7.06 -10.75 15.06
N GLU A 234 -5.74 -10.59 15.05
CA GLU A 234 -5.02 -9.69 15.96
C GLU A 234 -5.21 -8.22 15.56
N PRO A 235 -4.95 -7.26 16.47
CA PRO A 235 -5.00 -5.83 16.14
C PRO A 235 -4.13 -5.45 14.93
N ALA A 236 -4.46 -4.34 14.28
CA ALA A 236 -3.77 -3.86 13.07
C ALA A 236 -2.24 -3.79 13.23
N GLY A 237 -1.50 -3.95 12.12
CA GLY A 237 -0.04 -3.94 12.09
C GLY A 237 0.60 -5.32 11.83
N GLN A 238 -0.19 -6.34 11.53
CA GLN A 238 0.27 -7.73 11.40
C GLN A 238 0.82 -8.11 10.01
N GLY A 239 0.78 -7.21 9.03
CA GLY A 239 1.18 -7.53 7.64
C GLY A 239 2.57 -8.15 7.51
N LYS A 240 3.56 -7.71 8.31
CA LYS A 240 4.91 -8.29 8.30
C LYS A 240 4.92 -9.71 8.88
N LYS A 241 4.16 -9.95 9.97
CA LYS A 241 4.03 -11.26 10.61
C LYS A 241 3.33 -12.26 9.69
N LEU A 242 2.23 -11.85 9.06
CA LEU A 242 1.54 -12.65 8.03
C LEU A 242 2.46 -13.00 6.86
N GLY A 243 3.32 -12.08 6.43
CA GLY A 243 4.33 -12.33 5.40
C GLY A 243 5.32 -13.42 5.78
N PHE A 244 5.82 -13.42 7.01
CA PHE A 244 6.71 -14.48 7.51
C PHE A 244 5.99 -15.84 7.60
N ILE A 245 4.75 -15.87 8.10
CA ILE A 245 3.98 -17.10 8.17
C ILE A 245 3.76 -17.68 6.75
N ALA A 246 3.41 -16.82 5.77
CA ALA A 246 3.24 -17.24 4.37
C ALA A 246 4.56 -17.80 3.76
N GLN A 247 5.72 -17.30 4.18
CA GLN A 247 7.01 -17.88 3.77
C GLN A 247 7.21 -19.28 4.35
N GLU A 248 6.90 -19.49 5.63
CA GLU A 248 7.01 -20.82 6.27
C GLU A 248 6.01 -21.81 5.63
N MET A 249 4.76 -21.39 5.37
CA MET A 249 3.81 -22.20 4.60
C MET A 249 4.41 -22.64 3.25
N GLY A 250 5.11 -21.72 2.56
CA GLY A 250 5.77 -22.00 1.29
C GLY A 250 6.91 -23.03 1.41
N ARG A 251 7.63 -23.03 2.51
CA ARG A 251 8.67 -24.05 2.78
C ARG A 251 8.06 -25.43 2.90
N GLU A 252 7.00 -25.57 3.71
CA GLU A 252 6.34 -26.85 3.90
C GLU A 252 5.68 -27.37 2.61
N ILE A 253 5.04 -26.52 1.82
CA ILE A 253 4.47 -26.88 0.52
C ILE A 253 5.57 -27.32 -0.46
N ASN A 254 6.71 -26.64 -0.50
CA ASN A 254 7.82 -26.99 -1.36
C ASN A 254 8.44 -28.33 -0.97
N THR A 255 8.63 -28.58 0.34
CA THR A 255 9.16 -29.86 0.82
C THR A 255 8.19 -31.01 0.54
N THR A 256 6.87 -30.79 0.75
CA THR A 256 5.84 -31.73 0.35
C THR A 256 5.94 -32.05 -1.16
N GLY A 257 6.14 -31.04 -2.02
CA GLY A 257 6.31 -31.23 -3.45
C GLY A 257 7.55 -32.04 -3.82
N SER A 258 8.69 -31.78 -3.17
CA SER A 258 9.94 -32.51 -3.44
C SER A 258 9.88 -33.96 -3.01
N LYS A 259 9.09 -34.29 -1.99
CA LYS A 259 8.84 -35.64 -1.51
C LYS A 259 7.69 -36.34 -2.26
N SER A 260 6.92 -35.64 -3.08
CA SER A 260 5.78 -36.18 -3.84
C SER A 260 6.25 -36.67 -5.21
N ASN A 261 6.19 -38.00 -5.43
CA ASN A 261 6.62 -38.66 -6.67
C ASN A 261 5.45 -39.14 -7.57
N GLN A 262 4.22 -38.77 -7.23
CA GLN A 262 3.01 -39.08 -7.98
C GLN A 262 2.46 -37.82 -8.65
N ALA A 263 1.98 -37.93 -9.89
CA ALA A 263 1.46 -36.82 -10.68
C ALA A 263 0.27 -36.13 -9.99
N GLU A 264 -0.62 -36.91 -9.38
CA GLU A 264 -1.79 -36.41 -8.66
C GLU A 264 -1.38 -35.53 -7.45
N MET A 265 -0.41 -35.99 -6.65
CA MET A 265 0.11 -35.23 -5.53
C MET A 265 0.84 -33.96 -6.01
N GLN A 266 1.62 -34.04 -7.09
CA GLN A 266 2.27 -32.87 -7.67
C GLN A 266 1.25 -31.84 -8.15
N ASN A 267 0.15 -32.26 -8.77
CA ASN A 267 -0.92 -31.35 -9.18
C ASN A 267 -1.58 -30.64 -7.99
N ILE A 268 -1.76 -31.35 -6.86
CA ILE A 268 -2.29 -30.75 -5.63
C ILE A 268 -1.30 -29.72 -5.08
N VAL A 269 -0.01 -30.04 -5.04
CA VAL A 269 1.05 -29.14 -4.58
C VAL A 269 1.12 -27.88 -5.44
N VAL A 270 0.99 -28.01 -6.76
CA VAL A 270 0.95 -26.83 -7.66
C VAL A 270 -0.23 -25.92 -7.31
N LYS A 271 -1.43 -26.49 -7.11
CA LYS A 271 -2.61 -25.72 -6.70
C LYS A 271 -2.40 -25.02 -5.34
N MET A 272 -1.79 -25.70 -4.36
CA MET A 272 -1.45 -25.07 -3.07
C MET A 272 -0.47 -23.91 -3.25
N LYS A 273 0.52 -24.04 -4.15
CA LYS A 273 1.46 -22.95 -4.46
C LYS A 273 0.75 -21.75 -5.09
N ASP A 274 -0.17 -21.98 -6.02
CA ASP A 274 -0.94 -20.91 -6.67
C ASP A 274 -1.78 -20.12 -5.64
N GLU A 275 -2.47 -20.81 -4.73
CA GLU A 275 -3.23 -20.19 -3.65
C GLU A 275 -2.32 -19.38 -2.70
N LEU A 276 -1.16 -19.94 -2.35
CA LEU A 276 -0.20 -19.28 -1.49
C LEU A 276 0.43 -18.04 -2.15
N GLU A 277 0.71 -18.10 -3.46
CA GLU A 277 1.31 -16.97 -4.17
C GLU A 277 0.36 -15.77 -4.19
N GLN A 278 -0.95 -16.03 -4.36
CA GLN A 278 -1.97 -14.97 -4.24
C GLN A 278 -2.01 -14.35 -2.83
N ILE A 279 -1.79 -15.15 -1.77
CA ILE A 279 -1.64 -14.62 -0.41
C ILE A 279 -0.39 -13.72 -0.32
N LYS A 280 0.77 -14.18 -0.80
CA LYS A 280 2.03 -13.43 -0.72
C LYS A 280 2.00 -12.11 -1.47
N GLU A 281 1.36 -12.06 -2.63
CA GLU A 281 1.17 -10.81 -3.39
C GLU A 281 0.35 -9.79 -2.60
N GLN A 282 -0.70 -10.24 -1.94
CA GLN A 282 -1.62 -9.36 -1.24
C GLN A 282 -1.19 -9.01 0.20
N VAL A 283 -0.39 -9.87 0.84
CA VAL A 283 0.06 -9.63 2.22
C VAL A 283 0.91 -8.37 2.35
N LEU A 284 1.56 -7.93 1.27
CA LEU A 284 2.28 -6.66 1.22
C LEU A 284 1.35 -5.45 1.40
N ASN A 285 0.06 -5.61 1.09
CA ASN A 285 -0.97 -4.58 1.25
C ASN A 285 -1.67 -4.64 2.62
N ALA A 286 -1.47 -5.70 3.42
CA ALA A 286 -2.01 -5.78 4.78
C ALA A 286 -1.28 -4.79 5.72
N LEU A 287 -2.04 -4.12 6.59
CA LEU A 287 -1.52 -3.26 7.66
C LEU A 287 -1.29 -4.07 8.91
#